data_5cfc6e1bd68e0c64388641101c3b3015
#
_entry.id   5cfc6e1bd68e0c64388641101c3b3015
#
_cell.length_a   1.000
_cell.length_b   1.000
_cell.length_c   1.000
_cell.angle_alpha   90.00
_cell.angle_beta   90.00
_cell.angle_gamma   90.00
#
_symmetry.space_group_name_H-M   'P 1'
#
loop_
_entity.id
_entity.type
_entity.pdbx_description
1 polymer ?
#
loop_
_entity_poly.entity_id
_entity_poly.type
_entity_poly.pdbx_seq_one_letter_code
_entity_poly.pdbx_strand_id
1 'polypeptide(L)'
;MDAHLRDLRYFVAVAEELNFTRAAERLHISQPALSKQIQGLESSLRAQLFLRDRRQVSLTAAGKALLNVARPLLDRWDEGTAAVAAAVAAEARRLRVGTLTSIGRDLYPSVIDHFAKREPGWRLDLRSFGWADPTAGLRRHATDAAFVWLPVGDDDIDVRVLITEPRYAALSAGHPLARRREIKFAEIADEPFAALPRAAAPLREFWLATDQRAGRPAVIAAAVTSADEKFEIVSTGAAVALVAEGNAVVYDRPGIVCVPVSDLGPAQLAVGWHRNDPRRAVRSFADACTDAAHALQRSTRPAGHRIADNLPR
;
A
#
# COMPACT_ATOMS: atom_id res chain seq x y z
N MET A 1 -18.75 32.32 -11.86
CA MET A 1 -17.55 31.70 -11.28
C MET A 1 -17.65 30.24 -11.61
N ASP A 2 -16.88 29.75 -12.61
CA ASP A 2 -16.99 28.38 -13.12
C ASP A 2 -15.65 27.66 -12.93
N ALA A 3 -15.34 27.34 -11.68
CA ALA A 3 -14.24 26.44 -11.40
C ALA A 3 -14.73 24.98 -11.54
N HIS A 4 -14.06 24.19 -12.36
CA HIS A 4 -14.38 22.80 -12.55
C HIS A 4 -13.58 21.90 -11.57
N LEU A 5 -14.09 20.73 -11.23
CA LEU A 5 -13.37 19.75 -10.39
C LEU A 5 -11.96 19.42 -10.90
N ARG A 6 -11.79 19.46 -12.24
CA ARG A 6 -10.47 19.28 -12.87
C ARG A 6 -9.49 20.38 -12.44
N ASP A 7 -9.93 21.61 -12.38
CA ASP A 7 -9.07 22.74 -12.02
C ASP A 7 -8.64 22.65 -10.55
N LEU A 8 -9.55 22.19 -9.68
CA LEU A 8 -9.22 21.90 -8.28
C LEU A 8 -8.22 20.74 -8.14
N ARG A 9 -8.35 19.67 -8.95
CA ARG A 9 -7.35 18.59 -8.98
C ARG A 9 -5.98 19.10 -9.39
N TYR A 10 -5.91 19.95 -10.39
CA TYR A 10 -4.66 20.57 -10.83
C TYR A 10 -4.05 21.45 -9.75
N PHE A 11 -4.89 22.26 -9.11
CA PHE A 11 -4.46 23.13 -8.01
C PHE A 11 -3.91 22.29 -6.83
N VAL A 12 -4.62 21.26 -6.38
CA VAL A 12 -4.19 20.41 -5.27
C VAL A 12 -2.89 19.69 -5.60
N ALA A 13 -2.73 19.17 -6.83
CA ALA A 13 -1.48 18.54 -7.25
C ALA A 13 -0.28 19.50 -7.18
N VAL A 14 -0.42 20.74 -7.64
CA VAL A 14 0.65 21.74 -7.53
C VAL A 14 0.91 22.13 -6.07
N ALA A 15 -0.13 22.21 -5.24
CA ALA A 15 -0.02 22.55 -3.82
C ALA A 15 0.71 21.46 -3.01
N GLU A 16 0.56 20.20 -3.39
CA GLU A 16 1.25 19.06 -2.75
C GLU A 16 2.71 18.93 -3.19
N GLU A 17 2.97 19.12 -4.48
CA GLU A 17 4.33 19.00 -5.02
C GLU A 17 5.18 20.25 -4.80
N LEU A 18 4.57 21.43 -4.63
CA LEU A 18 5.21 22.74 -4.65
C LEU A 18 6.19 22.89 -5.83
N ASN A 19 5.88 22.21 -6.93
CA ASN A 19 6.67 22.14 -8.14
C ASN A 19 5.77 21.84 -9.35
N PHE A 20 5.69 22.79 -10.30
CA PHE A 20 4.83 22.65 -11.48
C PHE A 20 5.24 21.50 -12.41
N THR A 21 6.54 21.21 -12.53
CA THR A 21 7.03 20.13 -13.39
C THR A 21 6.62 18.77 -12.81
N ARG A 22 6.90 18.52 -11.53
CA ARG A 22 6.51 17.27 -10.86
C ARG A 22 5.00 17.09 -10.82
N ALA A 23 4.24 18.16 -10.55
CA ALA A 23 2.79 18.11 -10.60
C ALA A 23 2.26 17.77 -12.00
N ALA A 24 2.86 18.31 -13.05
CA ALA A 24 2.49 18.02 -14.43
C ALA A 24 2.80 16.57 -14.81
N GLU A 25 3.96 16.05 -14.41
CA GLU A 25 4.33 14.63 -14.57
C GLU A 25 3.34 13.71 -13.86
N ARG A 26 2.99 14.00 -12.61
CA ARG A 26 2.00 13.25 -11.83
C ARG A 26 0.61 13.25 -12.47
N LEU A 27 0.25 14.36 -13.16
CA LEU A 27 -1.04 14.54 -13.84
C LEU A 27 -1.02 14.05 -15.29
N HIS A 28 0.13 13.58 -15.80
CA HIS A 28 0.34 13.16 -17.18
C HIS A 28 -0.03 14.23 -18.22
N ILE A 29 0.32 15.50 -17.93
CA ILE A 29 0.14 16.63 -18.84
C ILE A 29 1.42 17.44 -18.97
N SER A 30 1.48 18.35 -19.95
CA SER A 30 2.62 19.26 -20.08
C SER A 30 2.60 20.36 -19.02
N GLN A 31 3.75 20.76 -18.54
CA GLN A 31 3.88 21.85 -17.56
C GLN A 31 3.27 23.19 -18.06
N PRO A 32 3.42 23.59 -19.34
CA PRO A 32 2.73 24.78 -19.86
C PRO A 32 1.21 24.68 -19.79
N ALA A 33 0.64 23.50 -20.08
CA ALA A 33 -0.80 23.27 -19.99
C ALA A 33 -1.29 23.41 -18.54
N LEU A 34 -0.58 22.78 -17.58
CA LEU A 34 -0.88 22.92 -16.16
C LEU A 34 -0.81 24.36 -15.69
N SER A 35 0.25 25.09 -16.09
CA SER A 35 0.43 26.50 -15.72
C SER A 35 -0.71 27.39 -16.24
N LYS A 36 -1.17 27.14 -17.49
CA LYS A 36 -2.30 27.85 -18.09
C LYS A 36 -3.61 27.59 -17.34
N GLN A 37 -3.86 26.33 -16.92
CA GLN A 37 -5.06 25.98 -16.15
C GLN A 37 -5.05 26.64 -14.77
N ILE A 38 -3.91 26.65 -14.07
CA ILE A 38 -3.80 27.35 -12.78
C ILE A 38 -4.02 28.85 -12.94
N GLN A 39 -3.46 29.49 -13.98
CA GLN A 39 -3.71 30.90 -14.27
C GLN A 39 -5.20 31.18 -14.56
N GLY A 40 -5.87 30.29 -15.27
CA GLY A 40 -7.31 30.34 -15.50
C GLY A 40 -8.10 30.32 -14.20
N LEU A 41 -7.74 29.40 -13.29
CA LEU A 41 -8.35 29.30 -11.96
C LEU A 41 -8.10 30.58 -11.12
N GLU A 42 -6.85 31.07 -11.07
CA GLU A 42 -6.47 32.32 -10.39
C GLU A 42 -7.28 33.51 -10.91
N SER A 43 -7.44 33.59 -12.24
CA SER A 43 -8.22 34.63 -12.89
C SER A 43 -9.71 34.53 -12.54
N SER A 44 -10.30 33.36 -12.53
CA SER A 44 -11.70 33.12 -12.16
C SER A 44 -11.99 33.49 -10.69
N LEU A 45 -11.03 33.24 -9.81
CA LEU A 45 -11.09 33.55 -8.39
C LEU A 45 -10.64 35.00 -8.07
N ARG A 46 -10.07 35.73 -9.06
CA ARG A 46 -9.45 37.03 -8.90
C ARG A 46 -8.41 37.08 -7.76
N ALA A 47 -7.68 36.00 -7.59
CA ALA A 47 -6.70 35.86 -6.54
C ALA A 47 -5.53 34.98 -7.01
N GLN A 48 -4.31 35.38 -6.67
CA GLN A 48 -3.15 34.52 -6.84
C GLN A 48 -3.16 33.42 -5.77
N LEU A 49 -2.99 32.18 -6.19
CA LEU A 49 -2.96 31.01 -5.31
C LEU A 49 -1.54 30.58 -4.97
N PHE A 50 -0.59 30.86 -5.88
CA PHE A 50 0.81 30.53 -5.72
C PHE A 50 1.71 31.76 -5.82
N LEU A 51 2.70 31.84 -4.93
CA LEU A 51 3.86 32.69 -5.09
C LEU A 51 4.89 31.92 -5.91
N ARG A 52 5.34 32.51 -7.02
CA ARG A 52 6.31 31.91 -7.95
C ARG A 52 7.58 32.73 -7.87
N ASP A 53 8.57 32.25 -7.12
CA ASP A 53 9.92 32.79 -7.17
C ASP A 53 10.79 31.88 -8.04
N ARG A 54 11.92 32.41 -8.55
CA ARG A 54 12.85 31.65 -9.43
C ARG A 54 13.36 30.35 -8.82
N ARG A 55 13.28 30.18 -7.50
CA ARG A 55 13.79 29.02 -6.76
C ARG A 55 12.72 28.21 -6.04
N GLN A 56 11.53 28.74 -5.84
CA GLN A 56 10.53 28.09 -5.00
C GLN A 56 9.11 28.47 -5.38
N VAL A 57 8.20 27.47 -5.31
CA VAL A 57 6.75 27.66 -5.37
C VAL A 57 6.19 27.52 -3.96
N SER A 58 5.34 28.44 -3.53
CA SER A 58 4.66 28.38 -2.24
C SER A 58 3.21 28.85 -2.36
N LEU A 59 2.36 28.45 -1.42
CA LEU A 59 0.96 28.88 -1.38
C LEU A 59 0.83 30.28 -0.80
N THR A 60 -0.02 31.10 -1.42
CA THR A 60 -0.52 32.36 -0.83
C THR A 60 -1.50 32.08 0.30
N ALA A 61 -1.95 33.09 1.03
CA ALA A 61 -3.06 32.96 1.99
C ALA A 61 -4.34 32.46 1.30
N ALA A 62 -4.65 32.98 0.09
CA ALA A 62 -5.78 32.51 -0.71
C ALA A 62 -5.59 31.06 -1.16
N GLY A 63 -4.38 30.65 -1.56
CA GLY A 63 -4.06 29.27 -1.90
C GLY A 63 -4.27 28.32 -0.72
N LYS A 64 -3.81 28.69 0.49
CA LYS A 64 -4.05 27.89 1.71
C LYS A 64 -5.53 27.75 2.03
N ALA A 65 -6.29 28.84 1.92
CA ALA A 65 -7.74 28.83 2.13
C ALA A 65 -8.44 27.91 1.12
N LEU A 66 -8.08 27.99 -0.17
CA LEU A 66 -8.64 27.11 -1.20
C LEU A 66 -8.26 25.65 -0.97
N LEU A 67 -7.02 25.35 -0.56
CA LEU A 67 -6.57 23.98 -0.32
C LEU A 67 -7.39 23.29 0.76
N ASN A 68 -7.72 24.00 1.83
CA ASN A 68 -8.55 23.49 2.93
C ASN A 68 -9.97 23.12 2.50
N VAL A 69 -10.46 23.69 1.39
CA VAL A 69 -11.79 23.37 0.84
C VAL A 69 -11.70 22.39 -0.33
N ALA A 70 -10.72 22.58 -1.21
CA ALA A 70 -10.60 21.80 -2.45
C ALA A 70 -10.30 20.33 -2.17
N ARG A 71 -9.44 20.02 -1.19
CA ARG A 71 -9.10 18.64 -0.84
C ARG A 71 -10.33 17.87 -0.33
N PRO A 72 -11.06 18.32 0.72
CA PRO A 72 -12.27 17.63 1.16
C PRO A 72 -13.36 17.53 0.09
N LEU A 73 -13.48 18.53 -0.80
CA LEU A 73 -14.44 18.48 -1.90
C LEU A 73 -14.09 17.39 -2.91
N LEU A 74 -12.82 17.24 -3.26
CA LEU A 74 -12.35 16.18 -4.15
C LEU A 74 -12.53 14.81 -3.51
N ASP A 75 -12.21 14.67 -2.22
CA ASP A 75 -12.42 13.43 -1.47
C ASP A 75 -13.91 13.03 -1.48
N ARG A 76 -14.81 13.99 -1.20
CA ARG A 76 -16.28 13.77 -1.26
C ARG A 76 -16.79 13.40 -2.66
N TRP A 77 -16.22 13.99 -3.69
CA TRP A 77 -16.56 13.61 -5.07
C TRP A 77 -16.09 12.18 -5.40
N ASP A 78 -14.89 11.83 -4.99
CA ASP A 78 -14.34 10.49 -5.19
C ASP A 78 -15.13 9.44 -4.39
N GLU A 79 -15.57 9.74 -3.15
CA GLU A 79 -16.54 8.94 -2.38
C GLU A 79 -17.85 8.75 -3.14
N GLY A 80 -18.43 9.85 -3.68
CA GLY A 80 -19.70 9.79 -4.42
C GLY A 80 -19.61 8.92 -5.67
N THR A 81 -18.54 9.10 -6.47
CA THR A 81 -18.32 8.30 -7.68
C THR A 81 -18.07 6.82 -7.35
N ALA A 82 -17.40 6.57 -6.23
CA ALA A 82 -17.18 5.21 -5.75
C ALA A 82 -18.47 4.55 -5.24
N ALA A 83 -19.34 5.31 -4.57
CA ALA A 83 -20.65 4.81 -4.16
C ALA A 83 -21.51 4.40 -5.38
N VAL A 84 -21.49 5.18 -6.45
CA VAL A 84 -22.15 4.81 -7.72
C VAL A 84 -21.54 3.52 -8.29
N ALA A 85 -20.21 3.43 -8.35
CA ALA A 85 -19.54 2.21 -8.83
C ALA A 85 -19.84 0.98 -7.96
N ALA A 86 -19.95 1.17 -6.64
CA ALA A 86 -20.31 0.10 -5.70
C ALA A 86 -21.77 -0.36 -5.89
N ALA A 87 -22.71 0.57 -6.13
CA ALA A 87 -24.10 0.23 -6.43
C ALA A 87 -24.21 -0.60 -7.72
N VAL A 88 -23.54 -0.17 -8.79
CA VAL A 88 -23.48 -0.92 -10.06
C VAL A 88 -22.85 -2.31 -9.87
N ALA A 89 -21.77 -2.39 -9.10
CA ALA A 89 -21.11 -3.67 -8.79
C ALA A 89 -22.02 -4.59 -7.97
N ALA A 90 -22.78 -4.04 -7.01
CA ALA A 90 -23.73 -4.80 -6.20
C ALA A 90 -24.88 -5.37 -7.03
N GLU A 91 -25.43 -4.59 -7.98
CA GLU A 91 -26.44 -5.08 -8.93
C GLU A 91 -25.86 -6.23 -9.79
N ALA A 92 -24.60 -6.12 -10.21
CA ALA A 92 -23.88 -7.18 -10.93
C ALA A 92 -23.38 -8.31 -10.02
N ARG A 93 -23.68 -8.32 -8.71
CA ARG A 93 -23.17 -9.27 -7.70
C ARG A 93 -21.64 -9.42 -7.76
N ARG A 94 -20.92 -8.31 -7.81
CA ARG A 94 -19.46 -8.26 -7.79
C ARG A 94 -18.96 -7.58 -6.53
N LEU A 95 -17.92 -8.15 -5.92
CA LEU A 95 -17.20 -7.55 -4.81
C LEU A 95 -15.76 -7.25 -5.28
N ARG A 96 -15.36 -5.99 -5.25
CA ARG A 96 -14.01 -5.54 -5.62
C ARG A 96 -13.08 -5.73 -4.43
N VAL A 97 -12.06 -6.57 -4.60
CA VAL A 97 -11.10 -6.92 -3.55
C VAL A 97 -9.72 -6.40 -3.90
N GLY A 98 -9.15 -5.57 -3.03
CA GLY A 98 -7.81 -5.01 -3.19
C GLY A 98 -6.72 -5.91 -2.63
N THR A 99 -5.51 -5.82 -3.20
CA THR A 99 -4.30 -6.45 -2.66
C THR A 99 -3.07 -5.62 -3.02
N LEU A 100 -2.04 -5.67 -2.17
CA LEU A 100 -0.75 -5.00 -2.38
C LEU A 100 0.34 -5.96 -2.86
N THR A 101 0.23 -7.23 -2.47
CA THR A 101 1.18 -8.29 -2.78
C THR A 101 0.40 -9.58 -2.99
N SER A 102 1.05 -10.62 -3.49
CA SER A 102 0.47 -11.95 -3.41
C SER A 102 0.15 -12.30 -1.95
N ILE A 103 -1.03 -12.82 -1.71
CA ILE A 103 -1.49 -13.20 -0.37
C ILE A 103 -0.81 -14.53 0.06
N GLY A 104 -0.46 -15.37 -0.91
CA GLY A 104 0.23 -16.65 -0.71
C GLY A 104 -0.60 -17.71 -0.01
N ARG A 105 0.04 -18.84 0.30
CA ARG A 105 -0.47 -19.91 1.16
C ARG A 105 -1.81 -20.51 0.76
N ASP A 106 -2.18 -20.42 -0.52
CA ASP A 106 -3.50 -20.85 -1.02
C ASP A 106 -4.69 -20.19 -0.30
N LEU A 107 -4.43 -19.06 0.39
CA LEU A 107 -5.47 -18.35 1.13
C LEU A 107 -6.58 -17.85 0.21
N TYR A 108 -6.22 -17.23 -0.94
CA TYR A 108 -7.23 -16.63 -1.81
C TYR A 108 -8.16 -17.68 -2.46
N PRO A 109 -7.68 -18.82 -2.98
CA PRO A 109 -8.57 -19.91 -3.43
C PRO A 109 -9.52 -20.38 -2.33
N SER A 110 -9.02 -20.58 -1.11
CA SER A 110 -9.86 -20.95 0.04
C SER A 110 -10.92 -19.89 0.38
N VAL A 111 -10.56 -18.61 0.30
CA VAL A 111 -11.51 -17.48 0.49
C VAL A 111 -12.62 -17.51 -0.57
N ILE A 112 -12.28 -17.75 -1.84
CA ILE A 112 -13.26 -17.85 -2.92
C ILE A 112 -14.29 -18.94 -2.59
N ASP A 113 -13.83 -20.13 -2.18
CA ASP A 113 -14.69 -21.26 -1.85
C ASP A 113 -15.61 -20.96 -0.66
N HIS A 114 -15.07 -20.36 0.41
CA HIS A 114 -15.84 -19.96 1.57
C HIS A 114 -16.86 -18.85 1.26
N PHE A 115 -16.46 -17.89 0.44
CA PHE A 115 -17.33 -16.78 0.04
C PHE A 115 -18.46 -17.24 -0.88
N ALA A 116 -18.18 -18.09 -1.87
CA ALA A 116 -19.20 -18.63 -2.78
C ALA A 116 -20.31 -19.41 -2.04
N LYS A 117 -19.95 -20.08 -0.94
CA LYS A 117 -20.93 -20.77 -0.07
C LYS A 117 -21.83 -19.80 0.69
N ARG A 118 -21.32 -18.62 1.09
CA ARG A 118 -22.05 -17.61 1.85
C ARG A 118 -22.91 -16.71 0.98
N GLU A 119 -22.41 -16.36 -0.20
CA GLU A 119 -23.03 -15.44 -1.14
C GLU A 119 -23.09 -16.06 -2.55
N PRO A 120 -24.00 -17.03 -2.77
CA PRO A 120 -24.12 -17.69 -4.07
C PRO A 120 -24.41 -16.69 -5.20
N GLY A 121 -23.69 -16.85 -6.30
CA GLY A 121 -23.82 -15.99 -7.49
C GLY A 121 -23.03 -14.68 -7.42
N TRP A 122 -22.34 -14.38 -6.32
CA TRP A 122 -21.39 -13.29 -6.26
C TRP A 122 -20.04 -13.68 -6.86
N ARG A 123 -19.34 -12.69 -7.43
CA ARG A 123 -17.99 -12.84 -7.98
C ARG A 123 -17.03 -11.90 -7.27
N LEU A 124 -15.82 -12.37 -7.00
CA LEU A 124 -14.73 -11.55 -6.49
C LEU A 124 -13.93 -10.99 -7.67
N ASP A 125 -13.74 -9.67 -7.69
CA ASP A 125 -12.94 -8.94 -8.67
C ASP A 125 -11.64 -8.47 -7.96
N LEU A 126 -10.57 -9.27 -8.09
CA LEU A 126 -9.29 -8.98 -7.44
C LEU A 126 -8.55 -7.89 -8.21
N ARG A 127 -8.08 -6.87 -7.48
CA ARG A 127 -7.35 -5.73 -8.00
C ARG A 127 -6.03 -5.54 -7.26
N SER A 128 -4.94 -5.42 -8.00
CA SER A 128 -3.63 -5.12 -7.43
C SER A 128 -3.40 -3.60 -7.38
N PHE A 129 -2.83 -3.14 -6.28
CA PHE A 129 -2.46 -1.75 -6.04
C PHE A 129 -0.98 -1.63 -5.73
N GLY A 130 -0.38 -0.51 -6.13
CA GLY A 130 0.99 -0.18 -5.75
C GLY A 130 1.08 0.28 -4.28
N TRP A 131 2.26 0.22 -3.72
CA TRP A 131 2.50 0.52 -2.31
C TRP A 131 2.37 2.01 -1.93
N ALA A 132 2.12 2.89 -2.89
CA ALA A 132 1.75 4.27 -2.60
C ALA A 132 0.37 4.40 -1.93
N ASP A 133 -0.48 3.38 -2.08
CA ASP A 133 -1.77 3.26 -1.40
C ASP A 133 -1.78 2.02 -0.49
N PRO A 134 -1.37 2.13 0.78
CA PRO A 134 -1.29 1.00 1.71
C PRO A 134 -2.67 0.40 2.06
N THR A 135 -3.76 1.10 1.71
CA THR A 135 -5.13 0.63 1.91
C THR A 135 -5.65 -0.27 0.78
N ALA A 136 -4.82 -0.51 -0.26
CA ALA A 136 -5.18 -1.30 -1.43
C ALA A 136 -6.50 -0.85 -2.08
N GLY A 137 -6.68 0.45 -2.22
CA GLY A 137 -7.83 1.08 -2.88
C GLY A 137 -9.00 1.40 -1.95
N LEU A 138 -9.00 0.98 -0.69
CA LEU A 138 -10.10 1.26 0.25
C LEU A 138 -10.28 2.77 0.48
N ARG A 139 -9.22 3.50 0.81
CA ARG A 139 -9.30 4.95 1.07
C ARG A 139 -9.99 5.74 -0.04
N ARG A 140 -9.87 5.29 -1.28
CA ARG A 140 -10.49 5.92 -2.46
C ARG A 140 -11.75 5.22 -2.92
N HIS A 141 -12.28 4.30 -2.12
CA HIS A 141 -13.43 3.45 -2.48
C HIS A 141 -13.28 2.72 -3.84
N ALA A 142 -12.05 2.54 -4.32
CA ALA A 142 -11.76 1.78 -5.53
C ALA A 142 -11.98 0.27 -5.31
N THR A 143 -11.96 -0.16 -4.05
CA THR A 143 -12.26 -1.52 -3.60
C THR A 143 -13.29 -1.51 -2.47
N ASP A 144 -13.99 -2.63 -2.29
CA ASP A 144 -15.02 -2.83 -1.29
C ASP A 144 -14.47 -3.51 -0.03
N ALA A 145 -13.49 -4.36 -0.24
CA ALA A 145 -12.66 -4.99 0.78
C ALA A 145 -11.23 -5.13 0.27
N ALA A 146 -10.26 -5.32 1.14
CA ALA A 146 -8.87 -5.49 0.74
C ALA A 146 -8.08 -6.35 1.71
N PHE A 147 -7.08 -7.07 1.18
CA PHE A 147 -6.01 -7.63 1.99
C PHE A 147 -4.94 -6.57 2.22
N VAL A 148 -4.68 -6.26 3.47
CA VAL A 148 -3.78 -5.18 3.89
C VAL A 148 -2.79 -5.67 4.94
N TRP A 149 -1.60 -5.09 4.93
CA TRP A 149 -0.63 -5.24 6.01
C TRP A 149 -0.84 -4.16 7.06
N LEU A 150 -0.77 -4.52 8.33
CA LEU A 150 -0.87 -3.54 9.41
C LEU A 150 0.50 -2.91 9.72
N PRO A 151 0.50 -1.64 10.15
CA PRO A 151 -0.64 -0.74 10.37
C PRO A 151 -1.15 -0.06 9.07
N VAL A 152 -2.47 0.07 8.93
CA VAL A 152 -3.10 0.72 7.75
C VAL A 152 -3.06 2.26 7.88
N GLY A 153 -3.22 2.79 9.09
CA GLY A 153 -3.19 4.23 9.35
C GLY A 153 -4.39 5.00 8.78
N ASP A 154 -5.58 4.41 8.86
CA ASP A 154 -6.83 5.02 8.40
C ASP A 154 -7.96 4.60 9.33
N ASP A 155 -8.56 5.58 10.03
CA ASP A 155 -9.56 5.35 11.08
C ASP A 155 -10.94 4.96 10.52
N ASP A 156 -11.19 5.21 9.23
CA ASP A 156 -12.45 4.83 8.56
C ASP A 156 -12.45 3.39 8.05
N ILE A 157 -11.31 2.70 8.19
CA ILE A 157 -11.16 1.30 7.78
C ILE A 157 -11.15 0.40 9.00
N ASP A 158 -12.17 -0.45 9.10
CA ASP A 158 -12.15 -1.59 10.02
C ASP A 158 -11.28 -2.70 9.47
N VAL A 159 -10.53 -3.35 10.34
CA VAL A 159 -9.66 -4.47 9.97
C VAL A 159 -9.91 -5.70 10.85
N ARG A 160 -9.71 -6.87 10.25
CA ARG A 160 -9.69 -8.14 10.99
C ARG A 160 -8.42 -8.89 10.63
N VAL A 161 -7.58 -9.16 11.63
CA VAL A 161 -6.33 -9.89 11.46
C VAL A 161 -6.63 -11.33 11.05
N LEU A 162 -5.98 -11.80 10.00
CA LEU A 162 -6.09 -13.14 9.44
C LEU A 162 -4.89 -14.01 9.81
N ILE A 163 -3.69 -13.44 9.67
CA ILE A 163 -2.42 -14.14 9.87
C ILE A 163 -1.48 -13.22 10.62
N THR A 164 -0.79 -13.79 11.62
CA THR A 164 0.31 -13.15 12.33
C THR A 164 1.55 -14.02 12.13
N GLU A 165 2.62 -13.42 11.63
CA GLU A 165 3.80 -14.16 11.20
C GLU A 165 5.10 -13.37 11.42
N PRO A 166 6.24 -14.07 11.58
CA PRO A 166 7.52 -13.41 11.80
C PRO A 166 7.96 -12.57 10.60
N ARG A 167 8.84 -11.60 10.86
CA ARG A 167 9.50 -10.82 9.83
C ARG A 167 10.84 -11.43 9.44
N TYR A 168 11.15 -11.37 8.17
CA TYR A 168 12.38 -11.86 7.55
C TYR A 168 13.12 -10.70 6.90
N ALA A 169 14.44 -10.79 6.85
CA ALA A 169 15.28 -9.94 6.01
C ALA A 169 15.45 -10.61 4.64
N ALA A 170 15.01 -9.95 3.58
CA ALA A 170 15.36 -10.30 2.22
C ALA A 170 16.73 -9.71 1.89
N LEU A 171 17.68 -10.59 1.57
CA LEU A 171 19.09 -10.30 1.32
C LEU A 171 19.48 -10.84 -0.05
N SER A 172 20.49 -10.26 -0.70
CA SER A 172 21.11 -10.92 -1.87
C SER A 172 21.77 -12.22 -1.46
N ALA A 173 21.81 -13.21 -2.34
CA ALA A 173 22.45 -14.51 -2.06
C ALA A 173 23.95 -14.39 -1.72
N GLY A 174 24.61 -13.31 -2.18
CA GLY A 174 26.02 -12.98 -1.85
C GLY A 174 26.21 -12.24 -0.52
N HIS A 175 25.15 -11.90 0.18
CA HIS A 175 25.23 -11.13 1.42
C HIS A 175 25.89 -11.95 2.54
N PRO A 176 26.77 -11.35 3.40
CA PRO A 176 27.45 -12.08 4.48
C PRO A 176 26.49 -12.82 5.43
N LEU A 177 25.31 -12.25 5.67
CA LEU A 177 24.30 -12.85 6.56
C LEU A 177 23.36 -13.86 5.87
N ALA A 178 23.44 -14.06 4.55
CA ALA A 178 22.54 -14.95 3.80
C ALA A 178 22.63 -16.44 4.24
N ARG A 179 23.76 -16.84 4.85
CA ARG A 179 23.97 -18.22 5.33
C ARG A 179 23.56 -18.42 6.80
N ARG A 180 23.10 -17.37 7.48
CA ARG A 180 22.69 -17.45 8.88
C ARG A 180 21.30 -18.09 9.01
N ARG A 181 21.09 -18.85 10.07
CA ARG A 181 19.79 -19.45 10.38
C ARG A 181 18.79 -18.41 10.85
N GLU A 182 19.26 -17.40 11.56
CA GLU A 182 18.52 -16.23 12.02
C GLU A 182 19.49 -15.06 12.25
N ILE A 183 18.97 -13.86 12.27
CA ILE A 183 19.71 -12.64 12.56
C ILE A 183 18.93 -11.75 13.55
N LYS A 184 19.62 -10.79 14.13
CA LYS A 184 19.05 -9.69 14.89
C LYS A 184 18.91 -8.46 14.00
N PHE A 185 17.91 -7.62 14.27
CA PHE A 185 17.70 -6.40 13.49
C PHE A 185 18.93 -5.47 13.50
N ALA A 186 19.63 -5.39 14.65
CA ALA A 186 20.84 -4.58 14.76
C ALA A 186 21.94 -4.96 13.74
N GLU A 187 21.96 -6.19 13.22
CA GLU A 187 22.95 -6.66 12.25
C GLU A 187 22.71 -6.09 10.84
N ILE A 188 21.50 -5.61 10.55
CA ILE A 188 21.12 -5.01 9.27
C ILE A 188 20.62 -3.56 9.40
N ALA A 189 20.58 -3.01 10.61
CA ALA A 189 19.97 -1.70 10.86
C ALA A 189 20.64 -0.55 10.10
N ASP A 190 21.92 -0.64 9.87
CA ASP A 190 22.71 0.38 9.19
C ASP A 190 22.92 0.10 7.68
N GLU A 191 22.37 -1.01 7.18
CA GLU A 191 22.34 -1.35 5.75
C GLU A 191 21.39 -0.41 4.97
N PRO A 192 21.62 -0.22 3.65
CA PRO A 192 20.67 0.50 2.80
C PRO A 192 19.38 -0.31 2.59
N PHE A 193 18.22 0.32 2.77
CA PHE A 193 16.90 -0.34 2.63
C PHE A 193 16.20 0.02 1.33
N ALA A 194 15.55 -0.98 0.70
CA ALA A 194 14.49 -0.76 -0.27
C ALA A 194 13.17 -0.46 0.49
N ALA A 195 12.74 0.79 0.48
CA ALA A 195 11.66 1.29 1.31
C ALA A 195 10.38 1.56 0.52
N LEU A 196 9.22 1.41 1.16
CA LEU A 196 7.94 1.85 0.60
C LEU A 196 7.97 3.38 0.37
N PRO A 197 7.13 3.94 -0.51
CA PRO A 197 7.01 5.38 -0.69
C PRO A 197 6.62 6.09 0.61
N ARG A 198 6.96 7.38 0.74
CA ARG A 198 6.60 8.17 1.93
C ARG A 198 5.09 8.26 2.16
N ALA A 199 4.30 8.23 1.08
CA ALA A 199 2.84 8.21 1.14
C ALA A 199 2.26 6.96 1.83
N ALA A 200 3.06 5.90 1.98
CA ALA A 200 2.66 4.65 2.63
C ALA A 200 2.86 4.65 4.16
N ALA A 201 3.14 5.79 4.79
CA ALA A 201 3.17 5.86 6.25
C ALA A 201 1.76 5.55 6.83
N PRO A 202 1.64 4.86 7.99
CA PRO A 202 2.71 4.35 8.86
C PRO A 202 3.29 2.98 8.45
N LEU A 203 2.75 2.32 7.41
CA LEU A 203 3.23 1.00 6.97
C LEU A 203 4.71 1.02 6.54
N ARG A 204 5.15 2.13 5.92
CA ARG A 204 6.56 2.35 5.60
C ARG A 204 7.44 2.24 6.85
N GLU A 205 7.07 2.93 7.91
CA GLU A 205 7.82 2.99 9.16
C GLU A 205 7.89 1.60 9.83
N PHE A 206 6.81 0.83 9.76
CA PHE A 206 6.79 -0.55 10.21
C PHE A 206 7.80 -1.43 9.46
N TRP A 207 7.84 -1.35 8.10
CA TRP A 207 8.78 -2.15 7.31
C TRP A 207 10.22 -1.63 7.35
N LEU A 208 10.46 -0.45 7.87
CA LEU A 208 11.79 0.07 8.19
C LEU A 208 12.21 -0.24 9.63
N ALA A 209 11.32 -0.81 10.45
CA ALA A 209 11.50 -1.04 11.89
C ALA A 209 12.00 0.24 12.58
N THR A 210 11.34 1.38 12.31
CA THR A 210 11.77 2.70 12.80
C THR A 210 11.76 2.77 14.32
N ASP A 211 10.85 2.05 14.99
CA ASP A 211 10.74 1.89 16.43
C ASP A 211 11.98 1.21 17.07
N GLN A 212 12.69 0.39 16.30
CA GLN A 212 13.90 -0.34 16.77
C GLN A 212 15.21 0.40 16.48
N ARG A 213 15.15 1.59 15.88
CA ARG A 213 16.35 2.32 15.45
C ARG A 213 16.89 3.32 16.47
N ALA A 214 16.30 3.39 17.67
CA ALA A 214 16.71 4.34 18.73
C ALA A 214 16.82 5.80 18.24
N GLY A 215 15.88 6.22 17.38
CA GLY A 215 15.85 7.58 16.80
C GLY A 215 16.77 7.78 15.57
N ARG A 216 17.58 6.79 15.19
CA ARG A 216 18.43 6.89 13.99
C ARG A 216 17.58 6.70 12.71
N PRO A 217 17.73 7.55 11.69
CA PRO A 217 17.02 7.37 10.44
C PRO A 217 17.53 6.12 9.70
N ALA A 218 16.65 5.45 8.96
CA ALA A 218 17.04 4.38 8.05
C ALA A 218 17.81 4.94 6.84
N VAL A 219 18.85 4.24 6.42
CA VAL A 219 19.53 4.51 5.15
C VAL A 219 18.63 3.96 4.03
N ILE A 220 18.22 4.80 3.09
CA ILE A 220 17.30 4.41 2.01
C ILE A 220 18.09 4.36 0.70
N ALA A 221 18.22 3.16 0.13
CA ALA A 221 18.81 2.97 -1.20
C ALA A 221 17.83 3.38 -2.31
N ALA A 222 16.56 2.98 -2.18
CA ALA A 222 15.52 3.29 -3.15
C ALA A 222 14.13 3.33 -2.49
N ALA A 223 13.23 4.14 -3.05
CA ALA A 223 11.80 4.04 -2.78
C ALA A 223 11.18 3.16 -3.86
N VAL A 224 10.51 2.08 -3.45
CA VAL A 224 9.97 1.04 -4.34
C VAL A 224 8.44 0.99 -4.24
N THR A 225 7.78 0.78 -5.35
CA THR A 225 6.32 0.86 -5.47
C THR A 225 5.63 -0.50 -5.59
N SER A 226 6.41 -1.57 -5.78
CA SER A 226 5.92 -2.94 -5.94
C SER A 226 6.85 -3.98 -5.31
N ALA A 227 6.35 -5.21 -5.14
CA ALA A 227 7.16 -6.33 -4.68
C ALA A 227 8.27 -6.66 -5.68
N ASP A 228 7.96 -6.68 -6.98
CA ASP A 228 8.94 -7.02 -8.01
C ASP A 228 10.11 -6.03 -8.00
N GLU A 229 9.83 -4.72 -7.99
CA GLU A 229 10.84 -3.68 -7.90
C GLU A 229 11.72 -3.85 -6.65
N LYS A 230 11.11 -4.13 -5.48
CA LYS A 230 11.83 -4.38 -4.23
C LYS A 230 12.82 -5.54 -4.38
N PHE A 231 12.33 -6.68 -4.87
CA PHE A 231 13.15 -7.88 -4.95
C PHE A 231 14.22 -7.78 -6.05
N GLU A 232 13.97 -7.03 -7.15
CA GLU A 232 15.02 -6.74 -8.13
C GLU A 232 16.18 -5.96 -7.48
N ILE A 233 15.89 -4.89 -6.74
CA ILE A 233 16.94 -4.09 -6.07
C ILE A 233 17.68 -4.93 -5.03
N VAL A 234 16.97 -5.74 -4.23
CA VAL A 234 17.61 -6.62 -3.24
C VAL A 234 18.53 -7.64 -3.90
N SER A 235 18.15 -8.22 -5.05
CA SER A 235 18.98 -9.22 -5.75
C SER A 235 20.34 -8.69 -6.21
N THR A 236 20.43 -7.38 -6.50
CA THR A 236 21.70 -6.73 -6.86
C THR A 236 22.65 -6.54 -5.69
N GLY A 237 22.19 -6.71 -4.44
CA GLY A 237 22.97 -6.40 -3.25
C GLY A 237 23.00 -4.88 -2.91
N ALA A 238 22.28 -4.04 -3.65
CA ALA A 238 22.25 -2.59 -3.39
C ALA A 238 21.38 -2.24 -2.18
N ALA A 239 20.49 -3.13 -1.74
CA ALA A 239 19.62 -2.93 -0.59
C ALA A 239 19.24 -4.23 0.10
N VAL A 240 18.82 -4.09 1.36
CA VAL A 240 18.08 -5.11 2.11
C VAL A 240 16.62 -4.70 2.24
N ALA A 241 15.74 -5.63 2.60
CA ALA A 241 14.35 -5.31 2.88
C ALA A 241 13.75 -6.21 3.97
N LEU A 242 12.80 -5.71 4.75
CA LEU A 242 11.98 -6.57 5.60
C LEU A 242 10.75 -7.06 4.82
N VAL A 243 10.41 -8.32 5.04
CA VAL A 243 9.26 -9.01 4.45
C VAL A 243 8.59 -9.89 5.51
N ALA A 244 7.34 -10.24 5.29
CA ALA A 244 6.65 -11.24 6.09
C ALA A 244 7.05 -12.66 5.64
N GLU A 245 6.98 -13.64 6.52
CA GLU A 245 7.31 -15.04 6.22
C GLU A 245 6.59 -15.56 4.97
N GLY A 246 5.28 -15.33 4.85
CA GLY A 246 4.53 -15.77 3.68
C GLY A 246 4.98 -15.15 2.38
N ASN A 247 5.41 -13.90 2.43
CA ASN A 247 5.99 -13.23 1.26
C ASN A 247 7.38 -13.79 0.93
N ALA A 248 8.17 -14.18 1.94
CA ALA A 248 9.48 -14.83 1.74
C ALA A 248 9.33 -16.12 0.92
N VAL A 249 8.28 -16.91 1.17
CA VAL A 249 7.98 -18.12 0.41
C VAL A 249 7.49 -17.84 -1.01
N VAL A 250 6.55 -16.89 -1.15
CA VAL A 250 5.93 -16.55 -2.45
C VAL A 250 6.92 -15.94 -3.43
N TYR A 251 7.85 -15.15 -2.92
CA TYR A 251 8.86 -14.47 -3.73
C TYR A 251 10.24 -15.15 -3.66
N ASP A 252 10.27 -16.43 -3.30
CA ASP A 252 11.50 -17.25 -3.37
C ASP A 252 11.98 -17.35 -4.82
N ARG A 253 13.21 -16.86 -5.06
CA ARG A 253 13.81 -16.85 -6.39
C ARG A 253 15.34 -16.84 -6.33
N PRO A 254 16.02 -17.28 -7.42
CA PRO A 254 17.47 -17.23 -7.49
C PRO A 254 18.00 -15.80 -7.21
N GLY A 255 19.09 -15.73 -6.45
CA GLY A 255 19.74 -14.45 -6.12
C GLY A 255 19.23 -13.79 -4.85
N ILE A 256 18.17 -14.28 -4.20
CA ILE A 256 17.63 -13.77 -2.95
C ILE A 256 17.56 -14.87 -1.89
N VAL A 257 17.88 -14.51 -0.66
CA VAL A 257 17.73 -15.35 0.52
C VAL A 257 16.96 -14.57 1.58
N CYS A 258 15.93 -15.19 2.16
CA CYS A 258 15.17 -14.58 3.25
C CYS A 258 15.60 -15.24 4.57
N VAL A 259 16.09 -14.42 5.52
CA VAL A 259 16.60 -14.87 6.83
C VAL A 259 15.68 -14.35 7.93
N PRO A 260 15.20 -15.17 8.88
CA PRO A 260 14.38 -14.74 10.00
C PRO A 260 15.07 -13.64 10.83
N VAL A 261 14.32 -12.59 11.23
CA VAL A 261 14.80 -11.57 12.17
C VAL A 261 14.13 -11.80 13.53
N SER A 262 14.88 -12.38 14.48
CA SER A 262 14.31 -12.98 15.69
C SER A 262 13.85 -11.99 16.77
N ASP A 263 14.27 -10.74 16.71
CA ASP A 263 13.97 -9.70 17.71
C ASP A 263 12.96 -8.64 17.21
N LEU A 264 12.38 -8.81 16.05
CA LEU A 264 11.31 -7.94 15.56
C LEU A 264 9.92 -8.50 15.90
N GLY A 265 9.00 -7.61 16.28
CA GLY A 265 7.59 -7.96 16.39
C GLY A 265 7.01 -8.50 15.07
N PRO A 266 5.97 -9.34 15.13
CA PRO A 266 5.42 -9.99 13.94
C PRO A 266 4.72 -9.02 12.98
N ALA A 267 4.64 -9.40 11.72
CA ALA A 267 3.78 -8.78 10.73
C ALA A 267 2.37 -9.37 10.80
N GLN A 268 1.36 -8.55 10.49
CA GLN A 268 -0.04 -8.96 10.51
C GLN A 268 -0.69 -8.68 9.15
N LEU A 269 -1.14 -9.75 8.49
CA LEU A 269 -2.01 -9.67 7.33
C LEU A 269 -3.46 -9.61 7.81
N ALA A 270 -4.22 -8.66 7.32
CA ALA A 270 -5.61 -8.45 7.67
C ALA A 270 -6.50 -8.33 6.44
N VAL A 271 -7.80 -8.56 6.60
CA VAL A 271 -8.83 -8.08 5.70
C VAL A 271 -9.37 -6.76 6.25
N GLY A 272 -9.46 -5.74 5.38
CA GLY A 272 -10.01 -4.43 5.69
C GLY A 272 -11.24 -4.11 4.85
N TRP A 273 -12.11 -3.25 5.36
CA TRP A 273 -13.29 -2.70 4.69
C TRP A 273 -13.67 -1.36 5.32
N HIS A 274 -14.47 -0.55 4.63
CA HIS A 274 -14.99 0.67 5.24
C HIS A 274 -15.90 0.37 6.42
N ARG A 275 -15.66 1.03 7.57
CA ARG A 275 -16.41 0.86 8.83
C ARG A 275 -17.92 0.96 8.62
N ASN A 276 -18.33 1.93 7.83
CA ASN A 276 -19.73 2.25 7.59
C ASN A 276 -20.30 1.56 6.33
N ASP A 277 -19.64 0.54 5.76
CA ASP A 277 -20.19 -0.19 4.61
C ASP A 277 -21.41 -1.03 5.08
N PRO A 278 -22.63 -0.76 4.57
CA PRO A 278 -23.84 -1.47 5.01
C PRO A 278 -24.02 -2.83 4.34
N ARG A 279 -23.23 -3.14 3.31
CA ARG A 279 -23.45 -4.31 2.46
C ARG A 279 -23.10 -5.61 3.18
N ARG A 280 -24.08 -6.53 3.20
CA ARG A 280 -23.88 -7.87 3.75
C ARG A 280 -22.72 -8.61 3.10
N ALA A 281 -22.59 -8.51 1.77
CA ALA A 281 -21.53 -9.20 1.03
C ALA A 281 -20.11 -8.85 1.50
N VAL A 282 -19.87 -7.61 1.94
CA VAL A 282 -18.58 -7.17 2.52
C VAL A 282 -18.29 -7.91 3.82
N ARG A 283 -19.28 -8.01 4.71
CA ARG A 283 -19.15 -8.76 5.97
C ARG A 283 -18.98 -10.25 5.74
N SER A 284 -19.78 -10.83 4.83
CA SER A 284 -19.66 -12.23 4.40
C SER A 284 -18.26 -12.54 3.82
N PHE A 285 -17.66 -11.58 3.12
CA PHE A 285 -16.28 -11.72 2.62
C PHE A 285 -15.25 -11.72 3.76
N ALA A 286 -15.38 -10.81 4.73
CA ALA A 286 -14.50 -10.78 5.89
C ALA A 286 -14.60 -12.07 6.72
N ASP A 287 -15.82 -12.64 6.87
CA ASP A 287 -16.03 -13.92 7.53
C ASP A 287 -15.42 -15.09 6.74
N ALA A 288 -15.56 -15.08 5.41
CA ALA A 288 -14.94 -16.08 4.53
C ALA A 288 -13.40 -16.05 4.63
N CYS A 289 -12.80 -14.85 4.71
CA CYS A 289 -11.36 -14.70 4.94
C CYS A 289 -10.93 -15.30 6.28
N THR A 290 -11.70 -15.08 7.34
CA THR A 290 -11.43 -15.63 8.68
C THR A 290 -11.48 -17.15 8.67
N ASP A 291 -12.52 -17.74 8.07
CA ASP A 291 -12.65 -19.20 7.99
C ASP A 291 -11.53 -19.83 7.18
N ALA A 292 -11.17 -19.22 6.05
CA ALA A 292 -10.05 -19.66 5.22
C ALA A 292 -8.72 -19.62 5.99
N ALA A 293 -8.45 -18.54 6.73
CA ALA A 293 -7.24 -18.42 7.55
C ALA A 293 -7.20 -19.48 8.66
N HIS A 294 -8.32 -19.73 9.34
CA HIS A 294 -8.41 -20.78 10.36
C HIS A 294 -8.24 -22.18 9.76
N ALA A 295 -8.74 -22.45 8.56
CA ALA A 295 -8.56 -23.72 7.87
C ALA A 295 -7.09 -23.99 7.57
N LEU A 296 -6.38 -22.97 7.08
CA LEU A 296 -4.94 -23.05 6.83
C LEU A 296 -4.13 -23.31 8.10
N GLN A 297 -4.42 -22.61 9.19
CA GLN A 297 -3.74 -22.81 10.47
C GLN A 297 -3.92 -24.24 11.02
N ARG A 298 -5.07 -24.86 10.77
CA ARG A 298 -5.30 -26.28 11.13
C ARG A 298 -4.51 -27.25 10.26
N SER A 299 -4.33 -26.95 8.98
CA SER A 299 -3.59 -27.82 8.05
C SER A 299 -2.06 -27.74 8.20
N THR A 300 -1.55 -26.63 8.75
CA THR A 300 -0.11 -26.39 8.92
C THR A 300 0.46 -26.83 10.28
N ARG A 301 -0.32 -27.45 11.18
CA ARG A 301 0.17 -28.08 12.42
C ARG A 301 0.21 -29.62 12.27
N PRO A 302 1.37 -30.35 12.41
CA PRO A 302 2.76 -29.95 12.24
C PRO A 302 3.50 -30.79 11.17
N ALA A 303 4.15 -30.17 10.24
CA ALA A 303 5.34 -30.74 9.65
C ALA A 303 6.40 -29.64 9.66
N GLY A 304 7.42 -29.80 10.49
CA GLY A 304 8.52 -28.86 10.55
C GLY A 304 9.10 -28.63 9.16
N HIS A 305 8.79 -27.52 8.55
CA HIS A 305 9.35 -27.15 7.26
C HIS A 305 10.79 -26.68 7.48
N ARG A 306 11.71 -27.58 7.18
CA ARG A 306 13.13 -27.27 6.98
C ARG A 306 13.25 -26.51 5.66
N ILE A 307 13.31 -25.18 5.75
CA ILE A 307 13.65 -24.30 4.59
C ILE A 307 15.18 -24.39 4.28
N ALA A 308 15.93 -25.30 4.92
CA ALA A 308 17.40 -25.32 4.89
C ALA A 308 18.04 -26.42 4.02
N ASP A 309 17.31 -27.26 3.29
CA ASP A 309 17.90 -28.44 2.63
C ASP A 309 18.03 -28.34 1.09
N ASN A 310 17.86 -27.18 0.47
CA ASN A 310 18.09 -27.00 -0.97
C ASN A 310 19.33 -26.12 -1.29
N LEU A 311 20.47 -26.42 -0.66
CA LEU A 311 21.75 -25.93 -1.15
C LEU A 311 22.39 -27.03 -2.01
N PRO A 312 22.61 -26.87 -3.32
CA PRO A 312 23.46 -27.77 -4.09
C PRO A 312 24.89 -27.65 -3.58
N ARG A 313 25.55 -28.82 -3.47
CA ARG A 313 26.96 -28.96 -3.11
C ARG A 313 27.86 -28.35 -4.16
#